data_ded6a51bf22bfffb68b99967bdf5d6df
#
_entry.id   ded6a51bf22bfffb68b99967bdf5d6df
#
_cell.length_a   1.000
_cell.length_b   1.000
_cell.length_c   1.000
_cell.angle_alpha   90.00
_cell.angle_beta   90.00
_cell.angle_gamma   90.00
#
_symmetry.space_group_name_H-M   'P 1'
#
loop_
_entity.id
_entity.type
_entity.pdbx_description
1 polymer ?
#
loop_
_entity_poly.entity_id
_entity_poly.type
_entity_poly.pdbx_seq_one_letter_code
_entity_poly.pdbx_strand_id
1 'polypeptide(L)' 'MNVLADQEVLYRALGVQRLLNHNDVIRLLRLEVKRAGSQRAFARKAGVNVSVVSKTLRGMVLPSEKILSAIDLRVVYLSK' A
#
# COMPACT_ATOMS: atom_id res chain seq x y z
N MET A 1 17.20 2.72 -9.68
CA MET A 1 16.53 1.41 -9.63
C MET A 1 15.55 1.38 -8.48
N ASN A 2 14.35 0.95 -8.73
CA ASN A 2 13.33 0.83 -7.68
C ASN A 2 13.59 -0.43 -6.86
N VAL A 3 13.91 -0.27 -5.58
CA VAL A 3 14.20 -1.40 -4.68
C VAL A 3 13.03 -2.37 -4.62
N LEU A 4 11.81 -1.87 -4.71
CA LEU A 4 10.61 -2.71 -4.60
C LEU A 4 10.40 -3.60 -5.82
N ALA A 5 11.02 -3.27 -6.97
CA ALA A 5 10.87 -4.06 -8.20
C ALA A 5 11.55 -5.43 -8.09
N ASP A 6 12.53 -5.57 -7.20
CA ASP A 6 13.28 -6.82 -7.04
C ASP A 6 12.67 -7.75 -5.99
N GLN A 7 11.57 -7.35 -5.37
CA GLN A 7 10.95 -8.12 -4.30
C GLN A 7 9.70 -8.83 -4.81
N GLU A 8 9.63 -10.14 -4.56
CA GLU A 8 8.48 -10.96 -4.89
C GLU A 8 7.43 -10.88 -3.77
N VAL A 9 6.91 -9.67 -3.55
CA VAL A 9 5.86 -9.45 -2.56
C VAL A 9 4.55 -9.22 -3.29
N LEU A 10 3.54 -9.98 -2.91
CA LEU A 10 2.20 -9.85 -3.45
C LEU A 10 1.23 -9.45 -2.35
N TYR A 11 0.13 -8.90 -2.75
CA TYR A 11 -0.90 -8.41 -1.84
C TYR A 11 -2.24 -9.00 -2.25
N ARG A 12 -3.13 -9.19 -1.26
CA ARG A 12 -4.47 -9.71 -1.50
C ARG A 12 -5.49 -8.74 -0.90
N ALA A 13 -6.47 -8.38 -1.71
CA ALA A 13 -7.63 -7.65 -1.21
C ALA A 13 -8.47 -8.60 -0.35
N LEU A 14 -8.99 -8.09 0.78
CA LEU A 14 -9.82 -8.90 1.65
C LEU A 14 -11.10 -9.31 0.93
N GLY A 15 -11.43 -10.59 1.00
CA GLY A 15 -12.62 -11.15 0.35
C GLY A 15 -12.47 -11.40 -1.15
N VAL A 16 -11.27 -11.24 -1.71
CA VAL A 16 -11.02 -11.45 -3.14
C VAL A 16 -9.83 -12.38 -3.31
N GLN A 17 -9.89 -13.26 -4.31
CA GLN A 17 -8.82 -14.23 -4.56
C GLN A 17 -7.65 -13.65 -5.35
N ARG A 18 -7.81 -12.50 -5.97
CA ARG A 18 -6.80 -11.90 -6.83
C ARG A 18 -5.61 -11.39 -6.03
N LEU A 19 -4.40 -11.71 -6.51
CA LEU A 19 -3.16 -11.17 -5.95
C LEU A 19 -2.75 -9.90 -6.71
N LEU A 20 -2.22 -8.94 -5.98
CA LEU A 20 -1.81 -7.64 -6.50
C LEU A 20 -0.31 -7.47 -6.34
N ASN A 21 0.33 -6.83 -7.31
CA ASN A 21 1.74 -6.46 -7.21
C ASN A 21 1.87 -5.05 -6.62
N HIS A 22 3.13 -4.60 -6.42
CA HIS A 22 3.38 -3.28 -5.86
C HIS A 22 2.75 -2.15 -6.66
N ASN A 23 2.81 -2.23 -7.98
CA ASN A 23 2.27 -1.16 -8.83
C ASN A 23 0.76 -1.04 -8.64
N ASP A 24 0.09 -2.19 -8.52
CA ASP A 24 -1.35 -2.21 -8.25
C ASP A 24 -1.67 -1.58 -6.90
N VAL A 25 -0.88 -1.92 -5.87
CA VAL A 25 -1.08 -1.40 -4.52
C VAL A 25 -0.85 0.11 -4.47
N ILE A 26 0.23 0.59 -5.11
CA ILE A 26 0.50 2.04 -5.17
C ILE A 26 -0.65 2.76 -5.87
N ARG A 27 -1.18 2.18 -6.93
CA ARG A 27 -2.30 2.76 -7.67
C ARG A 27 -3.57 2.84 -6.80
N LEU A 28 -3.86 1.76 -6.06
CA LEU A 28 -4.98 1.75 -5.12
C LEU A 28 -4.78 2.75 -3.99
N LEU A 29 -3.58 2.82 -3.44
CA LEU A 29 -3.26 3.76 -2.38
C LEU A 29 -3.46 5.20 -2.85
N ARG A 30 -3.01 5.50 -4.07
CA ARG A 30 -3.18 6.84 -4.65
C ARG A 30 -4.65 7.20 -4.78
N LEU A 31 -5.47 6.24 -5.19
CA LEU A 31 -6.91 6.43 -5.29
C LEU A 31 -7.55 6.67 -3.92
N GLU A 32 -7.14 5.90 -2.92
CA GLU A 32 -7.68 6.06 -1.56
C GLU A 32 -7.25 7.38 -0.92
N VAL A 33 -6.04 7.84 -1.20
CA VAL A 33 -5.58 9.17 -0.76
C VAL A 33 -6.47 10.25 -1.39
N LYS A 34 -6.77 10.10 -2.67
CA LYS A 34 -7.65 11.05 -3.37
C LYS A 34 -9.06 11.04 -2.78
N ARG A 35 -9.59 9.87 -2.44
CA ARG A 35 -10.90 9.75 -1.80
C ARG A 35 -10.93 10.39 -0.41
N ALA A 36 -9.84 10.28 0.33
CA ALA A 36 -9.72 10.89 1.66
C ALA A 36 -9.58 12.40 1.59
N GLY A 37 -9.20 12.94 0.45
CA GLY A 37 -9.03 14.36 0.22
C GLY A 37 -7.59 14.84 0.22
N SER A 38 -6.69 14.17 0.93
CA SER A 38 -5.28 14.52 0.97
C SER A 38 -4.48 13.36 1.58
N GLN A 39 -3.16 13.42 1.43
CA GLN A 39 -2.26 12.46 2.09
C GLN A 39 -2.39 12.55 3.62
N ARG A 40 -2.52 13.77 4.14
CA ARG A 40 -2.66 13.98 5.58
C ARG A 40 -3.96 13.37 6.11
N ALA A 41 -5.06 13.55 5.39
CA ALA A 41 -6.35 12.98 5.77
C ALA A 41 -6.29 11.45 5.75
N PHE A 42 -5.65 10.88 4.73
CA PHE A 42 -5.49 9.44 4.64
C PHE A 42 -4.59 8.92 5.77
N ALA A 43 -3.48 9.61 6.05
CA ALA A 43 -2.56 9.23 7.12
C ALA A 43 -3.28 9.18 8.46
N ARG A 44 -4.14 10.14 8.72
CA ARG A 44 -4.95 10.18 9.95
C ARG A 44 -5.88 8.98 10.02
N LYS A 45 -6.54 8.67 8.93
CA LYS A 45 -7.45 7.52 8.83
C LYS A 45 -6.70 6.21 9.07
N ALA A 46 -5.50 6.07 8.50
CA ALA A 46 -4.70 4.86 8.62
C ALA A 46 -3.94 4.77 9.95
N GLY A 47 -3.85 5.86 10.69
CA GLY A 47 -3.09 5.88 11.94
C GLY A 47 -1.58 5.90 11.74
N VAL A 48 -1.10 6.52 10.68
CA VAL A 48 0.33 6.64 10.37
C VAL A 48 0.71 8.10 10.16
N ASN A 49 2.02 8.35 10.15
CA ASN A 49 2.53 9.68 9.85
C ASN A 49 2.37 9.97 8.34
N VAL A 50 2.08 11.21 8.00
CA VAL A 50 1.93 11.60 6.61
C VAL A 50 3.18 11.35 5.77
N SER A 51 4.37 11.45 6.38
CA SER A 51 5.62 11.17 5.68
C SER A 51 5.70 9.71 5.23
N VAL A 52 5.12 8.80 6.00
CA VAL A 52 5.07 7.37 5.64
C VAL A 52 4.20 7.18 4.39
N VAL A 53 3.06 7.85 4.34
CA VAL A 53 2.18 7.80 3.15
C VAL A 53 2.92 8.31 1.92
N SER A 54 3.60 9.45 2.05
CA SER A 54 4.37 10.05 0.95
C SER A 54 5.46 9.13 0.45
N LYS A 55 6.24 8.54 1.35
CA LYS A 55 7.32 7.62 0.98
C LYS A 55 6.78 6.36 0.30
N THR A 56 5.67 5.84 0.79
CA THR A 56 5.03 4.66 0.21
C THR A 56 4.56 4.96 -1.23
N LEU A 57 3.93 6.11 -1.44
CA LEU A 57 3.45 6.51 -2.77
C LEU A 57 4.60 6.69 -3.77
N ARG A 58 5.78 7.08 -3.28
CA ARG A 58 6.95 7.24 -4.13
C ARG A 58 7.76 5.95 -4.33
N GLY A 59 7.29 4.85 -3.74
CA GLY A 59 7.96 3.56 -3.86
C GLY A 59 9.24 3.46 -3.06
N MET A 60 9.44 4.32 -2.07
CA MET A 60 10.66 4.34 -1.26
C MET A 60 10.62 3.32 -0.13
N VAL A 61 9.44 2.96 0.33
CA VAL A 61 9.23 1.98 1.39
C VAL A 61 8.04 1.09 1.02
N LEU A 62 8.03 -0.11 1.59
CA LEU A 62 6.88 -1.00 1.45
C LEU A 62 5.69 -0.46 2.23
N PRO A 63 4.46 -0.70 1.76
CA PRO A 63 3.28 -0.33 2.53
C PRO A 63 3.27 -1.01 3.88
N SER A 64 3.03 -0.24 4.94
CA SER A 64 2.91 -0.79 6.29
C SER A 64 1.59 -1.55 6.45
N GLU A 65 1.50 -2.38 7.49
CA GLU A 65 0.26 -3.10 7.78
C GLU A 65 -0.92 -2.15 8.00
N LYS A 66 -0.66 -1.02 8.65
CA LYS A 66 -1.69 -0.02 8.90
C LYS A 66 -2.22 0.58 7.61
N ILE A 67 -1.33 0.86 6.66
CA ILE A 67 -1.73 1.37 5.33
C ILE A 67 -2.52 0.29 4.59
N LEU A 68 -2.01 -0.94 4.58
CA LEU A 68 -2.68 -2.05 3.90
C LEU A 68 -4.07 -2.31 4.48
N SER A 69 -4.20 -2.30 5.80
CA SER A 69 -5.50 -2.46 6.44
C SER A 69 -6.47 -1.35 6.05
N ALA A 70 -5.96 -0.11 5.94
CA ALA A 70 -6.79 1.03 5.58
C ALA A 70 -7.33 0.94 4.14
N ILE A 71 -6.68 0.15 3.28
CA ILE A 71 -7.13 -0.07 1.91
C ILE A 71 -7.57 -1.51 1.67
N ASP A 72 -7.85 -2.24 2.75
CA ASP A 72 -8.36 -3.61 2.75
C ASP A 72 -7.45 -4.61 2.04
N LEU A 73 -6.14 -4.48 2.25
CA LEU A 73 -5.15 -5.39 1.70
C LEU A 73 -4.33 -6.04 2.80
N ARG A 74 -3.69 -7.15 2.47
CA ARG A 74 -2.70 -7.80 3.33
C ARG A 74 -1.59 -8.37 2.48
N VAL A 75 -0.39 -8.46 3.07
CA VAL A 75 0.77 -9.06 2.42
C VAL A 75 0.57 -10.56 2.30
N VAL A 76 0.92 -11.11 1.15
CA VAL A 76 0.97 -12.54 0.92
C VAL A 76 2.43 -12.92 0.67
N TYR A 77 2.96 -13.78 1.52
CA TYR A 77 4.32 -14.27 1.35
C TYR A 77 4.30 -15.51 0.48
N LEU A 78 5.10 -15.50 -0.57
CA LEU A 78 5.21 -16.68 -1.44
C LEU A 78 6.13 -17.70 -0.78
N SER A 79 5.62 -18.92 -0.61
CA SER A 79 6.43 -20.06 -0.17
C SER A 79 7.21 -20.57 -1.35
N LYS A 80 8.50 -20.79 -1.12
CA LYS A 80 9.32 -21.47 -2.12
C LYS A 80 9.47 -22.93 -1.77
#